data_fdd50f28e2ac979fe2193a9475ddc371
#
_entry.id   fdd50f28e2ac979fe2193a9475ddc371
#
_cell.length_a   1.000
_cell.length_b   1.000
_cell.length_c   1.000
_cell.angle_alpha   90.00
_cell.angle_beta   90.00
_cell.angle_gamma   90.00
#
_symmetry.space_group_name_H-M   'P 1'
#
loop_
_entity.id
_entity.type
_entity.pdbx_description
1 polymer ?
#
loop_
_entity_poly.entity_id
_entity_poly.type
_entity_poly.pdbx_seq_one_letter_code
_entity_poly.pdbx_strand_id
1 'polypeptide(L)'
;LPERRDADYEFGCNPCSEIVLRGSSKSGSGGGQFCNLTEVIARPKDTLEVLKDKVRLATILGTLQSALTDFRFLRRGWKDNCEEERLLGVSLTGIYDCPSLIKSKPEELQSLRKEAIEVNEKWAKIIGINPSAAITCVKPSGTVSQLCDSSSGIHPAYSRTYKRAVRNDKKDPISDALIEAGIPHEEDKSNNEAWVFYFPRKAPHFSLTRHEVNAIFQLELWKHFAVNWCEHKPSMTCYVREDEWPKVGSWVWDNWDIVSGISFLPSADEGHVYEQAPYQDISLEEYTNMAKKFPKKIDWINEEMDMTTASQELACTGGVCEI
;
A
#
# COMPACT_ATOMS: atom_id res chain seq x y z
N LEU A 1 16.86 8.24 8.94
CA LEU A 1 16.92 6.90 9.55
C LEU A 1 16.67 7.01 11.06
N PRO A 2 16.04 6.01 11.70
CA PRO A 2 15.92 5.95 13.16
C PRO A 2 17.30 5.93 13.83
N GLU A 3 17.42 6.54 15.02
CA GLU A 3 18.69 6.60 15.77
C GLU A 3 19.29 5.21 16.09
N ARG A 4 18.43 4.18 16.24
CA ARG A 4 18.87 2.79 16.51
C ARG A 4 19.29 2.02 15.25
N ARG A 5 19.31 2.66 14.08
CA ARG A 5 19.76 2.08 12.82
C ARG A 5 21.14 2.61 12.44
N ASP A 6 22.06 1.70 12.21
CA ASP A 6 23.43 2.04 11.78
C ASP A 6 23.38 2.76 10.42
N ALA A 7 23.92 3.97 10.37
CA ALA A 7 23.91 4.83 9.19
C ALA A 7 25.09 4.57 8.22
N ASP A 8 26.07 3.75 8.62
CA ASP A 8 27.30 3.52 7.85
C ASP A 8 27.13 2.54 6.68
N TYR A 9 25.88 2.18 6.34
CA TYR A 9 25.55 1.32 5.21
C TYR A 9 25.02 2.10 4.02
N GLU A 10 25.23 1.55 2.84
CA GLU A 10 24.51 1.98 1.64
C GLU A 10 23.05 1.48 1.68
N PHE A 11 22.12 2.40 1.51
CA PHE A 11 20.70 2.12 1.54
C PHE A 11 20.06 2.33 0.16
N GLY A 12 19.11 1.47 -0.16
CA GLY A 12 18.16 1.59 -1.24
C GLY A 12 16.73 1.48 -0.70
N CYS A 13 15.80 1.20 -1.58
CA CYS A 13 14.42 0.94 -1.20
C CYS A 13 13.81 -0.20 -2.02
N ASN A 14 12.68 -0.73 -1.56
CA ASN A 14 11.86 -1.64 -2.34
C ASN A 14 11.19 -0.92 -3.54
N PRO A 15 10.59 -1.65 -4.50
CA PRO A 15 9.96 -1.05 -5.68
C PRO A 15 8.91 0.02 -5.37
N CYS A 16 8.11 -0.16 -4.32
CA CYS A 16 7.12 0.82 -3.89
C CYS A 16 7.69 1.95 -3.03
N SER A 17 9.01 1.96 -2.75
CA SER A 17 9.76 3.01 -2.04
C SER A 17 9.40 3.25 -0.58
N GLU A 18 8.48 2.50 0.03
CA GLU A 18 8.10 2.70 1.44
C GLU A 18 9.12 2.14 2.44
N ILE A 19 9.93 1.15 2.05
CA ILE A 19 10.89 0.49 2.93
C ILE A 19 12.32 0.86 2.55
N VAL A 20 13.10 1.28 3.53
CA VAL A 20 14.53 1.51 3.38
C VAL A 20 15.29 0.23 3.70
N LEU A 21 16.06 -0.27 2.74
CA LEU A 21 16.77 -1.54 2.79
C LEU A 21 18.27 -1.33 2.54
N ARG A 22 19.12 -2.14 3.14
CA ARG A 22 20.54 -2.18 2.81
C ARG A 22 20.85 -3.33 1.84
N GLY A 23 21.76 -3.09 0.90
CA GLY A 23 22.17 -4.06 -0.12
C GLY A 23 23.46 -4.83 0.21
N SER A 24 24.12 -4.51 1.31
CA SER A 24 25.37 -5.14 1.73
C SER A 24 25.29 -5.66 3.15
N SER A 25 26.16 -6.62 3.49
CA SER A 25 26.33 -7.14 4.85
C SER A 25 27.70 -6.77 5.41
N LYS A 26 27.85 -6.73 6.74
CA LYS A 26 29.14 -6.52 7.43
C LYS A 26 30.19 -7.55 7.04
N SER A 27 29.76 -8.76 6.73
CA SER A 27 30.66 -9.85 6.31
C SER A 27 31.19 -9.71 4.88
N GLY A 28 30.72 -8.73 4.11
CA GLY A 28 31.09 -8.57 2.69
C GLY A 28 30.55 -9.69 1.78
N SER A 29 29.72 -10.60 2.30
CA SER A 29 29.18 -11.75 1.56
C SER A 29 28.11 -11.38 0.52
N GLY A 30 27.81 -10.08 0.37
CA GLY A 30 26.70 -9.58 -0.43
C GLY A 30 25.36 -10.01 0.17
N GLY A 31 24.29 -9.34 -0.17
CA GLY A 31 22.97 -9.70 0.32
C GLY A 31 21.99 -8.56 0.15
N GLY A 32 20.77 -8.78 0.57
CA GLY A 32 19.72 -7.78 0.68
C GLY A 32 19.04 -7.94 2.02
N GLN A 33 17.83 -7.40 2.11
CA GLN A 33 17.00 -7.51 3.30
C GLN A 33 15.54 -7.79 2.90
N PHE A 34 14.83 -8.45 3.79
CA PHE A 34 13.37 -8.49 3.79
C PHE A 34 12.82 -7.56 4.86
N CYS A 35 11.69 -6.96 4.59
CA CYS A 35 10.89 -6.26 5.58
C CYS A 35 9.60 -7.06 5.84
N ASN A 36 9.25 -7.21 7.11
CA ASN A 36 8.06 -7.93 7.53
C ASN A 36 6.88 -6.96 7.59
N LEU A 37 6.05 -6.99 6.55
CA LEU A 37 4.93 -6.07 6.37
C LEU A 37 3.69 -6.55 7.12
N THR A 38 3.08 -5.65 7.84
CA THR A 38 1.75 -5.77 8.42
C THR A 38 0.95 -4.52 8.16
N GLU A 39 -0.38 -4.59 8.16
CA GLU A 39 -1.19 -3.45 7.82
C GLU A 39 -2.34 -3.22 8.79
N VAL A 40 -2.44 -2.01 9.28
CA VAL A 40 -3.51 -1.50 10.12
C VAL A 40 -4.54 -0.80 9.26
N ILE A 41 -5.76 -1.32 9.23
CA ILE A 41 -6.86 -0.71 8.51
C ILE A 41 -7.54 0.31 9.42
N ALA A 42 -7.35 1.60 9.10
CA ALA A 42 -8.04 2.69 9.78
C ALA A 42 -9.49 2.81 9.28
N ARG A 43 -10.40 3.06 10.19
CA ARG A 43 -11.83 3.15 9.93
C ARG A 43 -12.40 4.51 10.37
N PRO A 44 -13.54 4.95 9.81
CA PRO A 44 -14.11 6.26 10.11
C PRO A 44 -14.39 6.54 11.59
N LYS A 45 -14.64 5.49 12.36
CA LYS A 45 -14.97 5.58 13.80
C LYS A 45 -13.79 5.29 14.74
N ASP A 46 -12.60 5.02 14.19
CA ASP A 46 -11.45 4.72 15.02
C ASP A 46 -10.99 5.96 15.78
N THR A 47 -10.85 5.78 17.07
CA THR A 47 -10.20 6.73 17.98
C THR A 47 -8.71 6.43 18.06
N LEU A 48 -7.92 7.32 18.63
CA LEU A 48 -6.50 7.10 18.85
C LEU A 48 -6.22 5.81 19.63
N GLU A 49 -7.03 5.50 20.64
CA GLU A 49 -6.87 4.28 21.44
C GLU A 49 -7.14 3.00 20.62
N VAL A 50 -8.18 3.01 19.80
CA VAL A 50 -8.45 1.89 18.87
C VAL A 50 -7.30 1.71 17.87
N LEU A 51 -6.75 2.82 17.36
CA LEU A 51 -5.59 2.76 16.47
C LEU A 51 -4.36 2.21 17.19
N LYS A 52 -4.10 2.58 18.45
CA LYS A 52 -3.02 1.99 19.26
C LYS A 52 -3.16 0.48 19.41
N ASP A 53 -4.37 0.00 19.71
CA ASP A 53 -4.60 -1.45 19.85
C ASP A 53 -4.34 -2.19 18.52
N LYS A 54 -4.77 -1.62 17.39
CA LYS A 54 -4.49 -2.19 16.06
C LYS A 54 -2.99 -2.18 15.75
N VAL A 55 -2.30 -1.08 16.03
CA VAL A 55 -0.84 -0.95 15.87
C VAL A 55 -0.11 -1.98 16.73
N ARG A 56 -0.53 -2.16 17.96
CA ARG A 56 0.02 -3.18 18.87
C ARG A 56 -0.06 -4.58 18.26
N LEU A 57 -1.25 -4.99 17.81
CA LEU A 57 -1.46 -6.31 17.21
C LEU A 57 -0.64 -6.50 15.94
N ALA A 58 -0.63 -5.51 15.04
CA ALA A 58 0.15 -5.54 13.82
C ALA A 58 1.66 -5.63 14.10
N THR A 59 2.15 -4.92 15.11
CA THR A 59 3.55 -4.96 15.54
C THR A 59 3.93 -6.33 16.12
N ILE A 60 3.06 -6.93 16.94
CA ILE A 60 3.29 -8.29 17.46
C ILE A 60 3.42 -9.27 16.32
N LEU A 61 2.48 -9.25 15.37
CA LEU A 61 2.50 -10.13 14.20
C LEU A 61 3.78 -9.96 13.38
N GLY A 62 4.16 -8.71 13.06
CA GLY A 62 5.39 -8.42 12.33
C GLY A 62 6.65 -8.88 13.07
N THR A 63 6.70 -8.70 14.42
CA THR A 63 7.82 -9.15 15.24
C THR A 63 7.97 -10.67 15.20
N LEU A 64 6.86 -11.41 15.32
CA LEU A 64 6.87 -12.87 15.19
C LEU A 64 7.31 -13.31 13.79
N GLN A 65 6.81 -12.66 12.74
CA GLN A 65 7.20 -12.93 11.35
C GLN A 65 8.71 -12.69 11.13
N SER A 66 9.30 -11.66 11.76
CA SER A 66 10.72 -11.35 11.63
C SER A 66 11.67 -12.43 12.18
N ALA A 67 11.15 -13.36 12.98
CA ALA A 67 11.92 -14.52 13.45
C ALA A 67 12.11 -15.60 12.38
N LEU A 68 11.34 -15.56 11.28
CA LEU A 68 11.40 -16.54 10.20
C LEU A 68 12.56 -16.22 9.25
N THR A 69 13.77 -16.72 9.56
CA THR A 69 15.01 -16.44 8.81
C THR A 69 15.70 -17.68 8.23
N ASP A 70 14.93 -18.77 7.99
CA ASP A 70 15.45 -19.96 7.32
C ASP A 70 15.49 -19.75 5.79
N PHE A 71 16.47 -19.02 5.30
CA PHE A 71 16.64 -18.68 3.87
C PHE A 71 17.55 -19.68 3.17
N ARG A 72 17.09 -20.91 2.94
CA ARG A 72 17.87 -22.05 2.43
C ARG A 72 18.52 -21.80 1.07
N PHE A 73 17.93 -20.98 0.22
CA PHE A 73 18.36 -20.76 -1.15
C PHE A 73 19.00 -19.37 -1.37
N LEU A 74 19.16 -18.57 -0.31
CA LEU A 74 19.79 -17.27 -0.38
C LEU A 74 21.20 -17.27 0.19
N ARG A 75 22.00 -16.29 -0.23
CA ARG A 75 23.33 -16.08 0.35
C ARG A 75 23.22 -15.74 1.84
N ARG A 76 24.20 -16.15 2.61
CA ARG A 76 24.23 -15.94 4.06
C ARG A 76 24.03 -14.47 4.47
N GLY A 77 24.53 -13.50 3.68
CA GLY A 77 24.38 -12.08 3.96
C GLY A 77 22.93 -11.61 4.04
N TRP A 78 21.97 -12.28 3.36
CA TRP A 78 20.54 -12.02 3.53
C TRP A 78 20.08 -12.35 4.94
N LYS A 79 20.48 -13.52 5.43
CA LYS A 79 20.14 -13.94 6.78
C LYS A 79 20.76 -13.02 7.82
N ASP A 80 22.06 -12.75 7.69
CA ASP A 80 22.81 -11.91 8.62
C ASP A 80 22.18 -10.50 8.73
N ASN A 81 21.83 -9.88 7.59
CA ASN A 81 21.16 -8.58 7.55
C ASN A 81 19.77 -8.60 8.19
N CYS A 82 18.97 -9.63 7.87
CA CYS A 82 17.62 -9.75 8.41
C CYS A 82 17.63 -10.03 9.91
N GLU A 83 18.58 -10.83 10.41
CA GLU A 83 18.72 -11.14 11.84
C GLU A 83 19.26 -9.98 12.65
N GLU A 84 20.13 -9.16 12.05
CA GLU A 84 20.66 -7.96 12.69
C GLU A 84 19.59 -6.89 12.87
N GLU A 85 18.86 -6.52 11.81
CA GLU A 85 17.94 -5.39 11.82
C GLU A 85 16.48 -5.74 12.08
N ARG A 86 16.05 -6.98 11.80
CA ARG A 86 14.65 -7.44 12.03
C ARG A 86 13.59 -6.46 11.55
N LEU A 87 13.76 -5.89 10.34
CA LEU A 87 12.92 -4.80 9.84
C LEU A 87 11.43 -5.16 9.83
N LEU A 88 10.60 -4.28 10.33
CA LEU A 88 9.16 -4.31 10.21
C LEU A 88 8.66 -3.19 9.29
N GLY A 89 7.51 -3.40 8.69
CA GLY A 89 6.76 -2.40 7.96
C GLY A 89 5.32 -2.37 8.47
N VAL A 90 5.11 -1.87 9.70
CA VAL A 90 3.77 -1.64 10.23
C VAL A 90 3.19 -0.44 9.50
N SER A 91 2.28 -0.72 8.57
CA SER A 91 1.67 0.27 7.69
C SER A 91 0.28 0.68 8.17
N LEU A 92 -0.13 1.90 7.81
CA LEU A 92 -1.50 2.39 7.97
C LEU A 92 -2.15 2.50 6.60
N THR A 93 -3.38 1.99 6.45
CA THR A 93 -4.22 2.17 5.26
C THR A 93 -5.58 2.70 5.63
N GLY A 94 -6.29 3.35 4.70
CA GLY A 94 -7.54 4.03 5.00
C GLY A 94 -7.34 5.37 5.73
N ILE A 95 -6.19 6.02 5.55
CA ILE A 95 -5.89 7.29 6.23
C ILE A 95 -6.94 8.35 5.87
N TYR A 96 -7.32 8.44 4.59
CA TYR A 96 -8.34 9.38 4.13
C TYR A 96 -9.77 9.02 4.55
N ASP A 97 -10.00 7.80 5.03
CA ASP A 97 -11.28 7.37 5.57
C ASP A 97 -11.44 7.69 7.06
N CYS A 98 -10.32 8.01 7.74
CA CYS A 98 -10.26 8.15 9.20
C CYS A 98 -10.02 9.60 9.62
N PRO A 99 -11.07 10.33 10.05
CA PRO A 99 -10.93 11.73 10.50
C PRO A 99 -9.91 11.93 11.62
N SER A 100 -9.73 10.93 12.49
CA SER A 100 -8.74 10.97 13.57
C SER A 100 -7.31 11.00 13.04
N LEU A 101 -7.02 10.37 11.90
CA LEU A 101 -5.70 10.40 11.26
C LEU A 101 -5.48 11.66 10.43
N ILE A 102 -6.47 12.08 9.63
CA ILE A 102 -6.36 13.32 8.81
C ILE A 102 -6.15 14.56 9.69
N LYS A 103 -6.82 14.60 10.84
CA LYS A 103 -6.77 15.73 11.79
C LYS A 103 -5.79 15.50 12.94
N SER A 104 -4.98 14.45 12.88
CA SER A 104 -4.06 14.10 13.95
C SER A 104 -3.03 15.19 14.19
N LYS A 105 -2.68 15.38 15.45
CA LYS A 105 -1.56 16.23 15.85
C LYS A 105 -0.24 15.44 15.75
N PRO A 106 0.90 16.12 15.64
CA PRO A 106 2.20 15.46 15.64
C PRO A 106 2.39 14.47 16.80
N GLU A 107 1.99 14.88 18.01
CA GLU A 107 2.15 14.09 19.23
C GLU A 107 1.32 12.80 19.22
N GLU A 108 0.17 12.82 18.53
CA GLU A 108 -0.71 11.66 18.40
C GLU A 108 -0.09 10.60 17.49
N LEU A 109 0.46 10.98 16.34
CA LEU A 109 1.20 10.05 15.45
C LEU A 109 2.49 9.55 16.11
N GLN A 110 3.22 10.43 16.80
CA GLN A 110 4.41 10.04 17.56
C GLN A 110 4.07 9.05 18.67
N SER A 111 2.91 9.20 19.32
CA SER A 111 2.42 8.25 20.32
C SER A 111 2.11 6.88 19.72
N LEU A 112 1.53 6.81 18.52
CA LEU A 112 1.32 5.55 17.78
C LEU A 112 2.66 4.89 17.41
N ARG A 113 3.61 5.68 16.92
CA ARG A 113 4.97 5.19 16.59
C ARG A 113 5.68 4.65 17.86
N LYS A 114 5.58 5.36 18.96
CA LYS A 114 6.16 4.93 20.24
C LYS A 114 5.54 3.62 20.72
N GLU A 115 4.23 3.45 20.63
CA GLU A 115 3.56 2.18 20.92
C GLU A 115 4.15 1.02 20.11
N ALA A 116 4.35 1.23 18.78
CA ALA A 116 4.95 0.20 17.94
C ALA A 116 6.37 -0.17 18.39
N ILE A 117 7.20 0.81 18.74
CA ILE A 117 8.57 0.59 19.21
C ILE A 117 8.57 -0.21 20.53
N GLU A 118 7.82 0.22 21.52
CA GLU A 118 7.75 -0.43 22.84
C GLU A 118 7.21 -1.87 22.76
N VAL A 119 6.22 -2.10 21.91
CA VAL A 119 5.66 -3.44 21.67
C VAL A 119 6.67 -4.35 21.00
N ASN A 120 7.38 -3.84 19.98
CA ASN A 120 8.43 -4.61 19.31
C ASN A 120 9.57 -4.99 20.26
N GLU A 121 10.09 -4.05 21.04
CA GLU A 121 11.15 -4.31 22.03
C GLU A 121 10.72 -5.40 23.05
N LYS A 122 9.50 -5.27 23.58
CA LYS A 122 8.94 -6.25 24.50
C LYS A 122 8.87 -7.65 23.90
N TRP A 123 8.30 -7.79 22.70
CA TRP A 123 8.10 -9.08 22.05
C TRP A 123 9.40 -9.66 21.50
N ALA A 124 10.31 -8.84 20.97
CA ALA A 124 11.64 -9.29 20.58
C ALA A 124 12.39 -9.92 21.75
N LYS A 125 12.31 -9.30 22.94
CA LYS A 125 12.87 -9.87 24.17
C LYS A 125 12.25 -11.20 24.56
N ILE A 126 10.90 -11.33 24.45
CA ILE A 126 10.17 -12.57 24.80
C ILE A 126 10.60 -13.73 23.90
N ILE A 127 10.76 -13.50 22.60
CA ILE A 127 11.13 -14.54 21.63
C ILE A 127 12.64 -14.67 21.41
N GLY A 128 13.46 -13.87 22.08
CA GLY A 128 14.93 -13.98 22.08
C GLY A 128 15.58 -13.52 20.78
N ILE A 129 15.06 -12.48 20.12
CA ILE A 129 15.65 -11.87 18.92
C ILE A 129 16.03 -10.41 19.15
N ASN A 130 16.78 -9.82 18.23
CA ASN A 130 17.06 -8.38 18.27
C ASN A 130 15.77 -7.58 18.07
N PRO A 131 15.60 -6.43 18.76
CA PRO A 131 14.55 -5.49 18.42
C PRO A 131 14.77 -4.92 17.02
N SER A 132 13.67 -4.54 16.35
CA SER A 132 13.72 -4.04 14.98
C SER A 132 14.37 -2.67 14.88
N ALA A 133 15.29 -2.51 13.93
CA ALA A 133 15.97 -1.23 13.69
C ALA A 133 15.06 -0.16 13.08
N ALA A 134 14.01 -0.55 12.35
CA ALA A 134 12.95 0.32 11.86
C ALA A 134 11.63 -0.46 11.77
N ILE A 135 10.49 0.19 12.05
CA ILE A 135 9.22 -0.49 12.29
C ILE A 135 8.09 0.07 11.43
N THR A 136 7.92 1.38 11.35
CA THR A 136 6.70 2.01 10.83
C THR A 136 6.87 2.58 9.43
N CYS A 137 5.84 2.45 8.60
CA CYS A 137 5.80 2.98 7.24
C CYS A 137 4.36 3.31 6.82
N VAL A 138 4.17 3.82 5.62
CA VAL A 138 2.89 3.79 4.92
C VAL A 138 3.10 3.19 3.53
N LYS A 139 2.60 1.97 3.35
CA LYS A 139 2.59 1.27 2.08
C LYS A 139 1.49 1.81 1.17
N PRO A 140 1.65 1.79 -0.16
CA PRO A 140 0.57 2.15 -1.09
C PRO A 140 -0.72 1.34 -0.92
N SER A 141 -0.61 0.04 -0.57
CA SER A 141 -1.76 -0.83 -0.21
C SER A 141 -2.83 -1.01 -1.30
N GLY A 142 -2.42 -1.13 -2.57
CA GLY A 142 -3.37 -1.22 -3.69
C GLY A 142 -4.29 -2.46 -3.64
N THR A 143 -3.84 -3.60 -3.12
CA THR A 143 -4.62 -4.85 -3.05
C THR A 143 -5.33 -5.01 -1.71
N VAL A 144 -4.62 -4.86 -0.57
CA VAL A 144 -5.21 -5.07 0.77
C VAL A 144 -6.32 -4.06 1.04
N SER A 145 -6.17 -2.80 0.63
CA SER A 145 -7.22 -1.79 0.77
C SER A 145 -8.52 -2.20 0.04
N GLN A 146 -8.42 -2.81 -1.14
CA GLN A 146 -9.58 -3.28 -1.89
C GLN A 146 -10.26 -4.45 -1.17
N LEU A 147 -9.48 -5.40 -0.65
CA LEU A 147 -9.99 -6.52 0.15
C LEU A 147 -10.72 -6.02 1.40
N CYS A 148 -10.18 -4.99 2.05
CA CYS A 148 -10.69 -4.47 3.31
C CYS A 148 -11.71 -3.32 3.14
N ASP A 149 -12.07 -2.95 1.91
CA ASP A 149 -12.97 -1.84 1.61
C ASP A 149 -12.55 -0.54 2.30
N SER A 150 -11.37 -0.05 1.94
CA SER A 150 -10.79 1.19 2.45
C SER A 150 -10.07 1.95 1.35
N SER A 151 -9.77 3.23 1.56
CA SER A 151 -8.83 3.96 0.72
C SER A 151 -7.41 3.41 0.86
N SER A 152 -6.61 3.51 -0.20
CA SER A 152 -5.29 2.88 -0.29
C SER A 152 -4.22 3.70 0.44
N GLY A 153 -3.67 3.19 1.53
CA GLY A 153 -2.57 3.83 2.25
C GLY A 153 -2.86 5.29 2.63
N ILE A 154 -2.06 6.20 2.10
CA ILE A 154 -2.21 7.67 2.24
C ILE A 154 -2.79 8.34 0.98
N HIS A 155 -3.50 7.57 0.14
CA HIS A 155 -4.16 8.11 -1.03
C HIS A 155 -5.60 8.49 -0.74
N PRO A 156 -6.13 9.58 -1.33
CA PRO A 156 -7.55 9.85 -1.32
C PRO A 156 -8.31 8.74 -2.08
N ALA A 157 -9.58 8.54 -1.77
CA ALA A 157 -10.41 7.65 -2.56
C ALA A 157 -10.43 8.13 -4.03
N TYR A 158 -10.43 7.19 -4.97
CA TYR A 158 -10.37 7.54 -6.39
C TYR A 158 -11.54 8.45 -6.79
N SER A 159 -12.76 8.04 -6.45
CA SER A 159 -14.00 8.79 -6.70
C SER A 159 -15.09 8.32 -5.74
N ARG A 160 -16.22 9.03 -5.70
CA ARG A 160 -17.38 8.60 -4.91
C ARG A 160 -17.96 7.29 -5.39
N THR A 161 -18.04 7.10 -6.71
CA THR A 161 -18.42 5.86 -7.39
C THR A 161 -17.49 5.63 -8.57
N TYR A 162 -16.98 4.41 -8.67
CA TYR A 162 -16.03 4.03 -9.72
C TYR A 162 -16.16 2.55 -10.04
N LYS A 163 -15.65 2.14 -11.18
CA LYS A 163 -15.45 0.73 -11.49
C LYS A 163 -13.95 0.41 -11.42
N ARG A 164 -13.63 -0.68 -10.75
CA ARG A 164 -12.29 -1.26 -10.71
C ARG A 164 -12.14 -2.27 -11.82
N ALA A 165 -11.15 -2.09 -12.69
CA ALA A 165 -10.73 -3.08 -13.68
C ALA A 165 -9.68 -4.01 -13.05
N VAL A 166 -9.91 -5.32 -13.15
CA VAL A 166 -8.97 -6.36 -12.67
C VAL A 166 -8.68 -7.29 -13.84
N ARG A 167 -7.40 -7.43 -14.17
CA ARG A 167 -6.94 -8.35 -15.19
C ARG A 167 -6.73 -9.73 -14.60
N ASN A 168 -7.14 -10.75 -15.35
CA ASN A 168 -6.86 -12.13 -15.00
C ASN A 168 -6.60 -12.97 -16.26
N ASP A 169 -5.73 -13.98 -16.15
CA ASP A 169 -5.41 -14.89 -17.25
C ASP A 169 -6.67 -15.66 -17.69
N LYS A 170 -6.83 -15.86 -19.00
CA LYS A 170 -7.96 -16.63 -19.57
C LYS A 170 -7.95 -18.10 -19.16
N LYS A 171 -6.79 -18.66 -18.81
CA LYS A 171 -6.60 -20.05 -18.40
C LYS A 171 -6.71 -20.24 -16.87
N ASP A 172 -6.89 -19.16 -16.12
CA ASP A 172 -7.13 -19.24 -14.68
C ASP A 172 -8.57 -19.69 -14.44
N PRO A 173 -8.82 -20.77 -13.68
CA PRO A 173 -10.18 -21.23 -13.33
C PRO A 173 -11.05 -20.16 -12.67
N ILE A 174 -10.43 -19.17 -12.01
CA ILE A 174 -11.13 -18.01 -11.45
C ILE A 174 -11.81 -17.20 -12.55
N SER A 175 -11.18 -17.08 -13.74
CA SER A 175 -11.77 -16.36 -14.88
C SER A 175 -13.08 -17.02 -15.33
N ASP A 176 -13.10 -18.33 -15.47
CA ASP A 176 -14.31 -19.07 -15.85
C ASP A 176 -15.41 -18.93 -14.81
N ALA A 177 -15.07 -19.06 -13.52
CA ALA A 177 -16.03 -18.86 -12.43
C ALA A 177 -16.64 -17.45 -12.39
N LEU A 178 -15.83 -16.41 -12.68
CA LEU A 178 -16.30 -15.02 -12.78
C LEU A 178 -17.21 -14.80 -13.98
N ILE A 179 -16.89 -15.40 -15.14
CA ILE A 179 -17.71 -15.35 -16.35
C ILE A 179 -19.04 -16.04 -16.14
N GLU A 180 -19.03 -17.27 -15.61
CA GLU A 180 -20.26 -18.04 -15.29
C GLU A 180 -21.15 -17.31 -14.28
N ALA A 181 -20.55 -16.63 -13.32
CA ALA A 181 -21.26 -15.79 -12.36
C ALA A 181 -21.85 -14.51 -12.98
N GLY A 182 -21.51 -14.20 -14.24
CA GLY A 182 -22.02 -13.02 -14.96
C GLY A 182 -21.32 -11.71 -14.58
N ILE A 183 -20.08 -11.77 -14.10
CA ILE A 183 -19.29 -10.56 -13.86
C ILE A 183 -19.00 -9.86 -15.20
N PRO A 184 -19.25 -8.54 -15.32
CA PRO A 184 -18.93 -7.79 -16.53
C PRO A 184 -17.44 -7.89 -16.87
N HIS A 185 -17.13 -8.29 -18.09
CA HIS A 185 -15.75 -8.46 -18.56
C HIS A 185 -15.63 -8.16 -20.05
N GLU A 186 -14.40 -7.95 -20.49
CA GLU A 186 -14.02 -7.83 -21.91
C GLU A 186 -12.58 -8.35 -22.11
N GLU A 187 -12.15 -8.52 -23.34
CA GLU A 187 -10.76 -8.89 -23.65
C GLU A 187 -9.80 -7.74 -23.28
N ASP A 188 -8.65 -8.08 -22.71
CA ASP A 188 -7.59 -7.10 -22.48
C ASP A 188 -7.01 -6.67 -23.85
N LYS A 189 -7.04 -5.37 -24.15
CA LYS A 189 -6.55 -4.80 -25.41
C LYS A 189 -5.03 -4.85 -25.54
N SER A 190 -4.32 -5.03 -24.44
CA SER A 190 -2.85 -5.11 -24.40
C SER A 190 -2.33 -6.53 -24.32
N ASN A 191 -3.16 -7.49 -23.88
CA ASN A 191 -2.78 -8.89 -23.70
C ASN A 191 -3.93 -9.83 -24.07
N ASN A 192 -3.86 -10.48 -25.24
CA ASN A 192 -4.88 -11.39 -25.75
C ASN A 192 -5.11 -12.64 -24.89
N GLU A 193 -4.21 -12.94 -23.93
CA GLU A 193 -4.34 -14.07 -23.01
C GLU A 193 -5.06 -13.70 -21.71
N ALA A 194 -5.54 -12.46 -21.56
CA ALA A 194 -6.19 -11.99 -20.35
C ALA A 194 -7.60 -11.45 -20.59
N TRP A 195 -8.44 -11.55 -19.55
CA TRP A 195 -9.70 -10.86 -19.40
C TRP A 195 -9.55 -9.63 -18.51
N VAL A 196 -10.35 -8.60 -18.73
CA VAL A 196 -10.53 -7.45 -17.84
C VAL A 196 -11.91 -7.53 -17.23
N PHE A 197 -11.97 -7.78 -15.93
CA PHE A 197 -13.20 -7.83 -15.14
C PHE A 197 -13.50 -6.48 -14.50
N TYR A 198 -14.76 -6.07 -14.44
CA TYR A 198 -15.16 -4.78 -13.88
C TYR A 198 -16.01 -4.94 -12.63
N PHE A 199 -15.53 -4.34 -11.53
CA PHE A 199 -16.18 -4.38 -10.23
C PHE A 199 -16.67 -2.98 -9.83
N PRO A 200 -18.00 -2.79 -9.61
CA PRO A 200 -18.50 -1.52 -9.14
C PRO A 200 -18.06 -1.27 -7.69
N ARG A 201 -17.50 -0.10 -7.44
CA ARG A 201 -17.01 0.32 -6.13
C ARG A 201 -17.65 1.65 -5.72
N LYS A 202 -17.83 1.84 -4.42
CA LYS A 202 -18.27 3.09 -3.82
C LYS A 202 -17.37 3.42 -2.65
N ALA A 203 -16.80 4.62 -2.65
CA ALA A 203 -15.96 5.07 -1.54
C ALA A 203 -16.76 5.12 -0.23
N PRO A 204 -16.14 4.80 0.92
CA PRO A 204 -16.75 5.02 2.21
C PRO A 204 -17.26 6.45 2.37
N HIS A 205 -18.37 6.63 3.08
CA HIS A 205 -19.07 7.92 3.13
C HIS A 205 -18.19 9.09 3.63
N PHE A 206 -17.25 8.80 4.52
CA PHE A 206 -16.38 9.81 5.14
C PHE A 206 -15.06 10.01 4.40
N SER A 207 -14.75 9.21 3.38
CA SER A 207 -13.50 9.33 2.62
C SER A 207 -13.48 10.64 1.85
N LEU A 208 -12.35 11.32 1.87
CA LEU A 208 -12.06 12.37 0.91
C LEU A 208 -11.64 11.74 -0.42
N THR A 209 -12.16 12.26 -1.51
CA THR A 209 -11.81 11.81 -2.86
C THR A 209 -10.71 12.69 -3.47
N ARG A 210 -10.05 12.20 -4.52
CA ARG A 210 -9.04 12.96 -5.27
C ARG A 210 -9.58 14.28 -5.85
N HIS A 211 -10.89 14.38 -6.07
CA HIS A 211 -11.54 15.60 -6.56
C HIS A 211 -11.75 16.65 -5.46
N GLU A 212 -11.73 16.23 -4.19
CA GLU A 212 -11.99 17.10 -3.03
C GLU A 212 -10.72 17.60 -2.37
N VAL A 213 -9.56 17.09 -2.75
CA VAL A 213 -8.25 17.47 -2.20
C VAL A 213 -7.36 18.08 -3.30
N ASN A 214 -6.51 19.01 -2.93
CA ASN A 214 -5.51 19.57 -3.83
C ASN A 214 -4.13 18.91 -3.59
N ALA A 215 -3.18 19.14 -4.50
CA ALA A 215 -1.85 18.55 -4.42
C ALA A 215 -1.10 18.96 -3.14
N ILE A 216 -1.19 20.21 -2.72
CA ILE A 216 -0.50 20.71 -1.52
C ILE A 216 -1.05 20.04 -0.26
N PHE A 217 -2.37 19.82 -0.16
CA PHE A 217 -2.95 19.08 0.97
C PHE A 217 -2.42 17.63 1.04
N GLN A 218 -2.32 16.95 -0.11
CA GLN A 218 -1.76 15.60 -0.17
C GLN A 218 -0.30 15.59 0.28
N LEU A 219 0.50 16.54 -0.16
CA LEU A 219 1.92 16.68 0.18
C LEU A 219 2.14 17.03 1.66
N GLU A 220 1.35 17.93 2.23
CA GLU A 220 1.41 18.25 3.67
C GLU A 220 1.00 17.07 4.53
N LEU A 221 -0.03 16.32 4.14
CA LEU A 221 -0.40 15.09 4.84
C LEU A 221 0.71 14.05 4.74
N TRP A 222 1.32 13.86 3.56
CA TRP A 222 2.48 12.99 3.39
C TRP A 222 3.63 13.38 4.33
N LYS A 223 3.99 14.68 4.36
CA LYS A 223 5.03 15.22 5.25
C LYS A 223 4.71 14.96 6.72
N HIS A 224 3.47 15.17 7.11
CA HIS A 224 3.01 14.94 8.49
C HIS A 224 3.25 13.48 8.91
N PHE A 225 2.92 12.51 8.06
CA PHE A 225 3.17 11.09 8.33
C PHE A 225 4.65 10.71 8.22
N ALA A 226 5.38 11.29 7.26
CA ALA A 226 6.81 11.03 7.08
C ALA A 226 7.61 11.40 8.33
N VAL A 227 7.30 12.53 8.95
CA VAL A 227 8.05 13.05 10.11
C VAL A 227 7.59 12.41 11.42
N ASN A 228 6.28 12.17 11.59
CA ASN A 228 5.73 11.83 12.89
C ASN A 228 5.40 10.34 13.07
N TRP A 229 5.09 9.61 12.00
CA TRP A 229 4.75 8.19 12.04
C TRP A 229 5.88 7.29 11.50
N CYS A 230 6.39 7.58 10.31
CA CYS A 230 7.28 6.66 9.60
C CYS A 230 8.70 6.65 10.17
N GLU A 231 9.24 5.46 10.40
CA GLU A 231 10.67 5.22 10.57
C GLU A 231 11.34 4.78 9.25
N HIS A 232 10.56 4.20 8.36
CA HIS A 232 10.86 4.08 6.93
C HIS A 232 10.29 5.30 6.20
N LYS A 233 9.36 5.10 5.26
CA LYS A 233 8.80 6.19 4.47
C LYS A 233 7.28 5.99 4.26
N PRO A 234 6.53 7.04 4.00
CA PRO A 234 5.26 6.90 3.30
C PRO A 234 5.51 6.88 1.79
N SER A 235 4.81 6.01 1.07
CA SER A 235 4.80 5.98 -0.39
C SER A 235 3.47 6.49 -0.90
N MET A 236 3.51 7.46 -1.82
CA MET A 236 2.32 8.13 -2.32
C MET A 236 2.45 8.51 -3.80
N THR A 237 1.35 8.36 -4.54
CA THR A 237 1.13 9.03 -5.82
C THR A 237 0.28 10.27 -5.58
N CYS A 238 0.86 11.45 -5.82
CA CYS A 238 0.18 12.73 -5.66
C CYS A 238 -0.52 13.12 -6.96
N TYR A 239 -1.83 13.35 -6.92
CA TYR A 239 -2.59 13.88 -8.05
C TYR A 239 -2.41 15.40 -8.14
N VAL A 240 -1.97 15.90 -9.31
CA VAL A 240 -1.63 17.30 -9.53
C VAL A 240 -2.46 17.83 -10.70
N ARG A 241 -3.25 18.90 -10.45
CA ARG A 241 -3.96 19.63 -11.50
C ARG A 241 -3.01 20.51 -12.29
N GLU A 242 -3.40 20.90 -13.48
CA GLU A 242 -2.53 21.67 -14.39
C GLU A 242 -2.02 22.97 -13.77
N ASP A 243 -2.86 23.69 -13.03
CA ASP A 243 -2.53 24.96 -12.36
C ASP A 243 -1.73 24.79 -11.06
N GLU A 244 -1.58 23.57 -10.54
CA GLU A 244 -0.90 23.30 -9.27
C GLU A 244 0.61 23.05 -9.44
N TRP A 245 1.10 22.70 -10.62
CA TRP A 245 2.50 22.32 -10.86
C TRP A 245 3.55 23.31 -10.33
N PRO A 246 3.39 24.65 -10.50
CA PRO A 246 4.36 25.60 -9.95
C PRO A 246 4.44 25.55 -8.42
N LYS A 247 3.29 25.37 -7.74
CA LYS A 247 3.24 25.27 -6.28
C LYS A 247 3.84 23.95 -5.79
N VAL A 248 3.57 22.85 -6.49
CA VAL A 248 4.16 21.53 -6.20
C VAL A 248 5.67 21.60 -6.36
N GLY A 249 6.18 22.20 -7.43
CA GLY A 249 7.63 22.37 -7.63
C GLY A 249 8.30 23.16 -6.52
N SER A 250 7.69 24.28 -6.10
CA SER A 250 8.19 25.07 -4.96
C SER A 250 8.16 24.28 -3.66
N TRP A 251 7.05 23.57 -3.40
CA TRP A 251 6.94 22.75 -2.19
C TRP A 251 8.01 21.64 -2.14
N VAL A 252 8.26 20.96 -3.25
CA VAL A 252 9.31 19.91 -3.34
C VAL A 252 10.69 20.51 -3.09
N TRP A 253 10.97 21.70 -3.66
CA TRP A 253 12.23 22.40 -3.42
C TRP A 253 12.42 22.75 -1.95
N ASP A 254 11.42 23.33 -1.31
CA ASP A 254 11.46 23.77 0.09
C ASP A 254 11.54 22.59 1.08
N ASN A 255 11.17 21.40 0.64
CA ASN A 255 11.19 20.17 1.46
C ASN A 255 12.15 19.11 0.94
N TRP A 256 13.15 19.49 0.12
CA TRP A 256 14.05 18.58 -0.58
C TRP A 256 14.72 17.54 0.34
N ASP A 257 15.10 17.94 1.55
CA ASP A 257 15.82 17.08 2.51
C ASP A 257 14.97 15.91 3.04
N ILE A 258 13.65 15.99 2.91
CA ILE A 258 12.74 14.95 3.42
C ILE A 258 11.94 14.25 2.31
N VAL A 259 11.85 14.85 1.12
CA VAL A 259 11.06 14.30 0.01
C VAL A 259 11.63 12.98 -0.45
N SER A 260 10.80 11.94 -0.38
CA SER A 260 11.12 10.59 -0.88
C SER A 260 9.82 9.78 -1.02
N GLY A 261 9.81 8.75 -1.88
CA GLY A 261 8.65 7.87 -2.04
C GLY A 261 7.39 8.58 -2.54
N ILE A 262 7.54 9.62 -3.36
CA ILE A 262 6.43 10.33 -4.00
C ILE A 262 6.57 10.21 -5.52
N SER A 263 5.49 9.85 -6.18
CA SER A 263 5.29 10.02 -7.61
C SER A 263 4.20 11.05 -7.87
N PHE A 264 4.24 11.69 -9.02
CA PHE A 264 3.28 12.72 -9.40
C PHE A 264 2.50 12.27 -10.63
N LEU A 265 1.18 12.33 -10.55
CA LEU A 265 0.30 11.97 -11.66
C LEU A 265 -0.57 13.18 -12.03
N PRO A 266 -0.58 13.63 -13.29
CA PRO A 266 -1.52 14.64 -13.73
C PRO A 266 -2.96 14.25 -13.44
N SER A 267 -3.70 15.13 -12.78
CA SER A 267 -5.13 14.93 -12.56
C SER A 267 -5.88 15.32 -13.83
N ALA A 268 -6.38 14.33 -14.58
CA ALA A 268 -7.29 14.60 -15.67
C ALA A 268 -8.69 14.87 -15.09
N ASP A 269 -9.16 16.11 -15.22
CA ASP A 269 -10.51 16.51 -14.79
C ASP A 269 -11.60 15.93 -15.72
N GLU A 270 -11.23 15.52 -16.94
CA GLU A 270 -12.12 14.98 -17.96
C GLU A 270 -11.62 13.61 -18.46
N GLY A 271 -12.18 12.54 -17.86
CA GLY A 271 -12.11 11.22 -18.46
C GLY A 271 -10.80 10.44 -18.26
N HIS A 272 -10.77 9.29 -18.83
CA HIS A 272 -9.70 8.31 -18.69
C HIS A 272 -8.46 8.71 -19.47
N VAL A 273 -7.32 8.58 -18.83
CA VAL A 273 -6.02 8.78 -19.49
C VAL A 273 -5.79 7.70 -20.56
N TYR A 274 -6.38 6.50 -20.39
CA TYR A 274 -6.26 5.39 -21.35
C TYR A 274 -7.40 4.36 -21.18
N GLU A 275 -7.62 3.57 -22.23
CA GLU A 275 -8.62 2.52 -22.22
C GLU A 275 -8.31 1.43 -21.18
N GLN A 276 -9.36 0.87 -20.57
CA GLN A 276 -9.23 -0.17 -19.54
C GLN A 276 -8.36 0.23 -18.35
N ALA A 277 -8.35 1.53 -17.99
CA ALA A 277 -7.66 2.00 -16.80
C ALA A 277 -8.11 1.23 -15.54
N PRO A 278 -7.20 0.96 -14.56
CA PRO A 278 -7.53 0.20 -13.35
C PRO A 278 -8.68 0.79 -12.54
N TYR A 279 -8.85 2.10 -12.58
CA TYR A 279 -9.94 2.84 -11.96
C TYR A 279 -10.60 3.73 -12.99
N GLN A 280 -11.93 3.75 -13.00
CA GLN A 280 -12.71 4.56 -13.93
C GLN A 280 -13.89 5.18 -13.21
N ASP A 281 -14.01 6.52 -13.26
CA ASP A 281 -15.16 7.23 -12.73
C ASP A 281 -16.45 6.75 -13.38
N ILE A 282 -17.48 6.53 -12.59
CA ILE A 282 -18.83 6.21 -13.07
C ILE A 282 -19.86 7.04 -12.31
N SER A 283 -20.98 7.32 -12.95
CA SER A 283 -22.09 7.98 -12.31
C SER A 283 -22.73 7.11 -11.21
N LEU A 284 -23.41 7.73 -10.25
CA LEU A 284 -24.18 6.99 -9.25
C LEU A 284 -25.25 6.09 -9.87
N GLU A 285 -25.82 6.51 -10.99
CA GLU A 285 -26.78 5.71 -11.74
C GLU A 285 -26.13 4.47 -12.34
N GLU A 286 -24.98 4.63 -13.01
CA GLU A 286 -24.20 3.52 -13.57
C GLU A 286 -23.78 2.54 -12.47
N TYR A 287 -23.22 3.05 -11.36
CA TYR A 287 -22.88 2.25 -10.19
C TYR A 287 -24.09 1.42 -9.72
N THR A 288 -25.26 2.08 -9.56
CA THR A 288 -26.46 1.43 -9.06
C THR A 288 -26.95 0.33 -10.02
N ASN A 289 -26.87 0.58 -11.32
CA ASN A 289 -27.24 -0.38 -12.35
C ASN A 289 -26.28 -1.57 -12.39
N MET A 290 -24.98 -1.35 -12.28
CA MET A 290 -23.98 -2.41 -12.19
C MET A 290 -24.16 -3.23 -10.90
N ALA A 291 -24.27 -2.58 -9.76
CA ALA A 291 -24.40 -3.22 -8.45
C ALA A 291 -25.66 -4.09 -8.34
N LYS A 292 -26.77 -3.68 -8.97
CA LYS A 292 -28.01 -4.49 -9.02
C LYS A 292 -27.85 -5.79 -9.82
N LYS A 293 -27.03 -5.76 -10.87
CA LYS A 293 -26.75 -6.91 -11.74
C LYS A 293 -25.64 -7.79 -11.21
N PHE A 294 -24.87 -7.30 -10.24
CA PHE A 294 -23.71 -8.02 -9.71
C PHE A 294 -24.16 -9.25 -8.91
N PRO A 295 -23.55 -10.41 -9.09
CA PRO A 295 -23.95 -11.63 -8.39
C PRO A 295 -23.75 -11.48 -6.88
N LYS A 296 -24.73 -11.95 -6.11
CA LYS A 296 -24.64 -11.93 -4.63
C LYS A 296 -23.73 -13.02 -4.07
N LYS A 297 -23.49 -14.05 -4.86
CA LYS A 297 -22.65 -15.21 -4.50
C LYS A 297 -22.00 -15.72 -5.78
N ILE A 298 -20.74 -16.10 -5.68
CA ILE A 298 -20.00 -16.85 -6.70
C ILE A 298 -19.82 -18.27 -6.18
N ASP A 299 -20.08 -19.25 -7.01
CA ASP A 299 -19.85 -20.66 -6.65
C ASP A 299 -18.43 -21.05 -7.06
N TRP A 300 -17.59 -21.29 -6.07
CA TRP A 300 -16.18 -21.63 -6.24
C TRP A 300 -15.93 -23.16 -6.24
N ILE A 301 -16.99 -23.98 -6.28
CA ILE A 301 -16.90 -25.44 -6.04
C ILE A 301 -16.23 -26.20 -7.21
N ASN A 302 -16.16 -25.62 -8.39
CA ASN A 302 -15.52 -26.22 -9.55
C ASN A 302 -14.04 -25.79 -9.64
N GLU A 303 -13.22 -26.16 -8.67
CA GLU A 303 -11.77 -25.98 -8.77
C GLU A 303 -11.22 -26.93 -9.84
N GLU A 304 -11.04 -26.46 -11.05
CA GLU A 304 -10.21 -27.09 -12.05
C GLU A 304 -8.73 -26.85 -11.79
N MET A 305 -7.86 -27.67 -12.39
CA MET A 305 -6.42 -27.50 -12.25
C MET A 305 -5.99 -26.14 -12.86
N ASP A 306 -5.36 -25.29 -12.07
CA ASP A 306 -4.80 -24.03 -12.53
C ASP A 306 -3.73 -24.28 -13.62
N MET A 307 -4.04 -23.91 -14.86
CA MET A 307 -3.17 -24.01 -16.02
C MET A 307 -2.50 -22.67 -16.37
N THR A 308 -2.57 -21.68 -15.49
CA THR A 308 -2.02 -20.35 -15.69
C THR A 308 -0.52 -20.41 -15.91
N THR A 309 -0.06 -19.94 -17.05
CA THR A 309 1.38 -19.80 -17.35
C THR A 309 1.88 -18.39 -17.12
N ALA A 310 0.97 -17.41 -17.04
CA ALA A 310 1.24 -15.98 -16.87
C ALA A 310 1.16 -15.49 -15.42
N SER A 311 0.91 -16.36 -14.43
CA SER A 311 0.86 -16.01 -12.99
C SER A 311 2.17 -15.43 -12.43
N GLN A 312 3.19 -15.31 -13.28
CA GLN A 312 4.46 -14.65 -12.99
C GLN A 312 4.48 -13.17 -13.41
N GLU A 313 3.34 -12.59 -13.79
CA GLU A 313 3.29 -11.15 -14.05
C GLU A 313 3.71 -10.38 -12.79
N LEU A 314 4.79 -9.64 -12.95
CA LEU A 314 5.29 -8.71 -11.94
C LEU A 314 4.18 -7.73 -11.56
N ALA A 315 4.08 -7.36 -10.29
CA ALA A 315 3.12 -6.40 -9.75
C ALA A 315 3.16 -5.01 -10.45
N CYS A 316 4.11 -4.83 -11.37
CA CYS A 316 4.29 -3.64 -12.20
C CYS A 316 4.50 -4.07 -13.65
N THR A 317 3.44 -4.31 -14.40
CA THR A 317 3.51 -4.52 -15.85
C THR A 317 3.62 -3.17 -16.56
N GLY A 318 4.62 -3.03 -17.42
CA GLY A 318 4.78 -1.84 -18.29
C GLY A 318 5.25 -0.56 -17.60
N GLY A 319 5.84 -0.64 -16.40
CA GLY A 319 6.39 0.55 -15.70
C GLY A 319 5.33 1.45 -15.06
N VAL A 320 4.09 1.01 -14.99
CA VAL A 320 3.00 1.71 -14.31
C VAL A 320 2.63 0.94 -13.04
N CYS A 321 2.77 1.60 -11.88
CA CYS A 321 2.28 1.07 -10.63
C CYS A 321 0.74 1.15 -10.62
N GLU A 322 0.05 0.03 -10.53
CA GLU A 322 -1.41 -0.03 -10.43
C GLU A 322 -1.90 0.35 -9.02
N ILE A 323 -1.66 1.60 -8.62
CA ILE A 323 -2.14 2.14 -7.35
C ILE A 323 -3.19 3.22 -7.60
#